data_6188b3bc02c69ccece07661029d7809b
#
_entry.id   6188b3bc02c69ccece07661029d7809b
#
_cell.length_a   1.000
_cell.length_b   1.000
_cell.length_c   1.000
_cell.angle_alpha   90.00
_cell.angle_beta   90.00
_cell.angle_gamma   90.00
#
_symmetry.space_group_name_H-M   'P 1'
#
loop_
_entity.id
_entity.type
_entity.pdbx_description
1 polymer ?
#
loop_
_entity_poly.entity_id
_entity_poly.type
_entity_poly.pdbx_seq_one_letter_code
_entity_poly.pdbx_strand_id
1 'polypeptide(L)'
;MIKEGDKAINFNMPIDEKTNITLETYTGKNIVLYFYPKDDTPGCTKEAIDFTAHLEEFTKHDTVIIGVSADSLKQHKKFSEKHSLNVILASDEDKKTCEDYGVWVEKSMYGKKYMGINRATFLIDKDRIIQKIWDKVTVPGHVEDVLENVKKL
;
A
#
# COMPACT_ATOMS: atom_id res chain seq x y z
N MET A 1 3.73 12.18 14.49
CA MET A 1 3.26 10.87 14.03
C MET A 1 1.96 11.04 13.24
N ILE A 2 1.87 10.43 12.09
CA ILE A 2 0.70 10.54 11.22
C ILE A 2 -0.51 9.83 11.84
N LYS A 3 -1.70 10.42 11.73
CA LYS A 3 -2.92 9.89 12.34
C LYS A 3 -4.15 10.16 11.47
N GLU A 4 -5.24 9.51 11.80
CA GLU A 4 -6.53 9.75 11.14
C GLU A 4 -6.93 11.20 11.28
N GLY A 5 -7.42 11.80 10.20
CA GLY A 5 -7.73 13.22 10.12
C GLY A 5 -6.62 14.10 9.60
N ASP A 6 -5.39 13.60 9.56
CA ASP A 6 -4.26 14.36 9.02
C ASP A 6 -4.31 14.39 7.49
N LYS A 7 -3.68 15.41 6.92
CA LYS A 7 -3.43 15.41 5.48
C LYS A 7 -2.42 14.33 5.13
N ALA A 8 -2.67 13.62 4.03
CA ALA A 8 -1.72 12.63 3.51
C ALA A 8 -0.42 13.32 3.13
N ILE A 9 0.69 12.64 3.37
CA ILE A 9 2.02 13.13 3.01
C ILE A 9 2.26 12.77 1.54
N ASN A 10 2.63 13.75 0.72
CA ASN A 10 2.90 13.50 -0.69
C ASN A 10 4.10 12.57 -0.84
N PHE A 11 4.08 11.80 -1.92
CA PHE A 11 5.15 10.87 -2.25
C PHE A 11 5.47 10.98 -3.74
N ASN A 12 6.62 10.44 -4.12
CA ASN A 12 7.02 10.33 -5.51
C ASN A 12 7.74 9.00 -5.66
N MET A 13 7.08 8.02 -6.24
CA MET A 13 7.62 6.66 -6.36
C MET A 13 7.46 6.14 -7.78
N PRO A 14 8.45 5.40 -8.29
CA PRO A 14 8.31 4.75 -9.58
C PRO A 14 7.40 3.52 -9.49
N ILE A 15 6.64 3.30 -10.55
CA ILE A 15 5.85 2.07 -10.76
C ILE A 15 6.35 1.30 -11.96
N ASP A 16 7.09 1.94 -12.86
CA ASP A 16 7.84 1.31 -13.94
C ASP A 16 9.02 2.25 -14.30
N GLU A 17 9.79 1.87 -15.31
CA GLU A 17 11.00 2.62 -15.71
C GLU A 17 10.72 4.03 -16.22
N LYS A 18 9.48 4.30 -16.64
CA LYS A 18 9.09 5.57 -17.26
C LYS A 18 8.09 6.38 -16.44
N THR A 19 7.50 5.80 -15.41
CA THR A 19 6.36 6.39 -14.73
C THR A 19 6.60 6.47 -13.23
N ASN A 20 6.51 7.67 -12.69
CA ASN A 20 6.45 7.92 -11.26
C ASN A 20 5.04 8.37 -10.91
N ILE A 21 4.60 8.05 -9.69
CA ILE A 21 3.31 8.46 -9.18
C ILE A 21 3.45 9.34 -7.94
N THR A 22 2.52 10.28 -7.81
CA THR A 22 2.38 11.17 -6.66
C THR A 22 0.92 11.18 -6.25
N LEU A 23 0.57 11.90 -5.18
CA LEU A 23 -0.84 12.08 -4.82
C LEU A 23 -1.63 12.74 -5.95
N GLU A 24 -1.02 13.67 -6.70
CA GLU A 24 -1.68 14.38 -7.81
C GLU A 24 -2.00 13.47 -8.99
N THR A 25 -1.23 12.41 -9.18
CA THR A 25 -1.46 11.44 -10.26
C THR A 25 -2.90 10.93 -10.26
N TYR A 26 -3.49 10.78 -9.08
CA TYR A 26 -4.83 10.22 -8.91
C TYR A 26 -5.84 11.25 -8.39
N THR A 27 -5.68 12.51 -8.80
CA THR A 27 -6.64 13.58 -8.47
C THR A 27 -8.07 13.15 -8.80
N GLY A 28 -9.00 13.34 -7.86
CA GLY A 28 -10.38 12.91 -8.03
C GLY A 28 -10.68 11.48 -7.61
N LYS A 29 -9.66 10.75 -7.17
CA LYS A 29 -9.80 9.37 -6.70
C LYS A 29 -9.44 9.26 -5.23
N ASN A 30 -10.09 8.34 -4.53
CA ASN A 30 -9.63 7.89 -3.22
C ASN A 30 -8.42 6.97 -3.44
N ILE A 31 -7.52 6.91 -2.47
CA ILE A 31 -6.32 6.07 -2.54
C ILE A 31 -6.31 5.12 -1.36
N VAL A 32 -6.19 3.83 -1.63
CA VAL A 32 -5.80 2.83 -0.64
C VAL A 32 -4.31 2.63 -0.82
N LEU A 33 -3.53 3.11 0.15
CA LEU A 33 -2.08 3.01 0.15
C LEU A 33 -1.70 1.95 1.17
N TYR A 34 -1.29 0.77 0.70
CA TYR A 34 -0.92 -0.30 1.63
C TYR A 34 0.57 -0.61 1.55
N PHE A 35 1.19 -0.74 2.71
CA PHE A 35 2.61 -1.05 2.85
C PHE A 35 2.76 -2.51 3.26
N TYR A 36 3.71 -3.20 2.66
CA TYR A 36 3.96 -4.61 2.93
C TYR A 36 5.45 -4.92 2.90
N PRO A 37 5.92 -5.93 3.66
CA PRO A 37 7.35 -6.16 3.85
C PRO A 37 8.13 -6.55 2.62
N LYS A 38 7.63 -7.50 1.81
CA LYS A 38 8.43 -8.03 0.71
C LYS A 38 7.60 -8.80 -0.32
N ASP A 39 7.88 -8.56 -1.60
CA ASP A 39 7.26 -9.27 -2.70
C ASP A 39 7.41 -10.78 -2.56
N ASP A 40 6.39 -11.50 -3.01
CA ASP A 40 6.38 -12.96 -3.15
C ASP A 40 6.60 -13.73 -1.83
N THR A 41 6.26 -13.11 -0.70
CA THR A 41 6.16 -13.81 0.58
C THR A 41 4.68 -14.18 0.80
N PRO A 42 4.38 -15.22 1.62
CA PRO A 42 3.00 -15.73 1.72
C PRO A 42 1.93 -14.70 2.07
N GLY A 43 2.15 -13.91 3.12
CA GLY A 43 1.18 -12.89 3.54
C GLY A 43 1.04 -11.76 2.53
N CYS A 44 2.15 -11.30 1.96
CA CYS A 44 2.14 -10.22 0.97
C CYS A 44 1.46 -10.67 -0.33
N THR A 45 1.69 -11.92 -0.74
CA THR A 45 1.04 -12.51 -1.90
C THR A 45 -0.47 -12.60 -1.71
N LYS A 46 -0.91 -13.11 -0.56
CA LYS A 46 -2.33 -13.23 -0.22
C LYS A 46 -3.01 -11.85 -0.22
N GLU A 47 -2.39 -10.86 0.39
CA GLU A 47 -2.93 -9.51 0.45
C GLU A 47 -3.09 -8.91 -0.96
N ALA A 48 -2.07 -9.03 -1.80
CA ALA A 48 -2.10 -8.52 -3.17
C ALA A 48 -3.15 -9.23 -4.03
N ILE A 49 -3.30 -10.54 -3.86
CA ILE A 49 -4.33 -11.33 -4.56
C ILE A 49 -5.73 -10.90 -4.10
N ASP A 50 -5.92 -10.69 -2.79
CA ASP A 50 -7.20 -10.25 -2.25
C ASP A 50 -7.59 -8.87 -2.79
N PHE A 51 -6.65 -7.91 -2.84
CA PHE A 51 -6.91 -6.60 -3.45
C PHE A 51 -7.22 -6.73 -4.94
N THR A 52 -6.50 -7.56 -5.65
CA THR A 52 -6.74 -7.81 -7.09
C THR A 52 -8.14 -8.38 -7.32
N ALA A 53 -8.57 -9.32 -6.48
CA ALA A 53 -9.89 -9.94 -6.59
C ALA A 53 -11.03 -8.93 -6.38
N HIS A 54 -10.83 -7.90 -5.56
CA HIS A 54 -11.83 -6.89 -5.27
C HIS A 54 -11.63 -5.59 -6.05
N LEU A 55 -10.66 -5.54 -6.97
CA LEU A 55 -10.28 -4.30 -7.64
C LEU A 55 -11.43 -3.63 -8.38
N GLU A 56 -12.30 -4.41 -9.02
CA GLU A 56 -13.45 -3.87 -9.73
C GLU A 56 -14.39 -3.09 -8.79
N GLU A 57 -14.62 -3.63 -7.59
CA GLU A 57 -15.46 -2.95 -6.59
C GLU A 57 -14.81 -1.65 -6.10
N PHE A 58 -13.49 -1.65 -5.87
CA PHE A 58 -12.78 -0.43 -5.52
C PHE A 58 -12.89 0.61 -6.62
N THR A 59 -12.73 0.19 -7.87
CA THR A 59 -12.82 1.08 -9.03
C THR A 59 -14.21 1.70 -9.15
N LYS A 60 -15.27 0.95 -8.88
CA LYS A 60 -16.64 1.46 -8.87
C LYS A 60 -16.85 2.56 -7.82
N HIS A 61 -16.04 2.59 -6.79
CA HIS A 61 -16.07 3.61 -5.74
C HIS A 61 -14.96 4.66 -5.92
N ASP A 62 -14.51 4.87 -7.15
CA ASP A 62 -13.47 5.86 -7.48
C ASP A 62 -12.21 5.71 -6.62
N THR A 63 -11.77 4.48 -6.39
CA THR A 63 -10.65 4.18 -5.51
C THR A 63 -9.57 3.43 -6.26
N VAL A 64 -8.31 3.88 -6.11
CA VAL A 64 -7.13 3.18 -6.63
C VAL A 64 -6.41 2.47 -5.49
N ILE A 65 -5.79 1.34 -5.81
CA ILE A 65 -5.02 0.54 -4.84
C ILE A 65 -3.55 0.64 -5.20
N ILE A 66 -2.75 1.10 -4.25
CA ILE A 66 -1.30 1.22 -4.41
C ILE A 66 -0.61 0.43 -3.31
N GLY A 67 0.11 -0.62 -3.70
CA GLY A 67 0.97 -1.37 -2.79
C GLY A 67 2.37 -0.81 -2.81
N VAL A 68 3.00 -0.69 -1.64
CA VAL A 68 4.34 -0.11 -1.48
C VAL A 68 5.23 -1.05 -0.70
N SER A 69 6.41 -1.33 -1.23
CA SER A 69 7.48 -2.01 -0.51
C SER A 69 8.82 -1.44 -0.96
N ALA A 70 9.90 -1.91 -0.33
CA ALA A 70 11.25 -1.50 -0.70
C ALA A 70 11.84 -2.35 -1.84
N ASP A 71 11.07 -3.26 -2.39
CA ASP A 71 11.50 -4.08 -3.52
C ASP A 71 11.73 -3.21 -4.76
N SER A 72 12.59 -3.70 -5.66
CA SER A 72 12.89 -3.01 -6.92
C SER A 72 11.75 -3.14 -7.92
N LEU A 73 11.77 -2.31 -8.95
CA LEU A 73 10.82 -2.43 -10.07
C LEU A 73 10.88 -3.80 -10.74
N LYS A 74 12.07 -4.36 -10.85
CA LYS A 74 12.24 -5.70 -11.43
C LYS A 74 11.54 -6.77 -10.59
N GLN A 75 11.68 -6.70 -9.26
CA GLN A 75 11.01 -7.62 -8.34
C GLN A 75 9.48 -7.45 -8.42
N HIS A 76 8.99 -6.21 -8.43
CA HIS A 76 7.56 -5.92 -8.57
C HIS A 76 7.00 -6.50 -9.87
N LYS A 77 7.72 -6.36 -10.97
CA LYS A 77 7.28 -6.90 -12.25
C LYS A 77 7.14 -8.42 -12.20
N LYS A 78 8.15 -9.11 -11.63
CA LYS A 78 8.12 -10.57 -11.47
C LYS A 78 6.95 -11.00 -10.58
N PHE A 79 6.74 -10.30 -9.48
CA PHE A 79 5.66 -10.58 -8.54
C PHE A 79 4.29 -10.41 -9.20
N SER A 80 4.06 -9.29 -9.90
CA SER A 80 2.83 -9.03 -10.62
C SER A 80 2.54 -10.08 -11.68
N GLU A 81 3.54 -10.45 -12.47
CA GLU A 81 3.38 -11.44 -13.53
C GLU A 81 3.11 -12.83 -12.98
N LYS A 82 3.85 -13.21 -11.94
CA LYS A 82 3.72 -14.54 -11.33
C LYS A 82 2.32 -14.79 -10.78
N HIS A 83 1.69 -13.79 -10.20
CA HIS A 83 0.40 -13.93 -9.52
C HIS A 83 -0.73 -13.20 -10.23
N SER A 84 -0.50 -12.71 -11.45
CA SER A 84 -1.51 -11.96 -12.23
C SER A 84 -2.15 -10.83 -11.45
N LEU A 85 -1.32 -10.04 -10.77
CA LEU A 85 -1.78 -8.92 -9.96
C LEU A 85 -2.17 -7.74 -10.84
N ASN A 86 -3.25 -7.05 -10.47
CA ASN A 86 -3.73 -5.87 -11.18
C ASN A 86 -3.66 -4.59 -10.34
N VAL A 87 -3.14 -4.69 -9.12
CA VAL A 87 -2.91 -3.51 -8.29
C VAL A 87 -1.63 -2.80 -8.73
N ILE A 88 -1.55 -1.50 -8.44
CA ILE A 88 -0.34 -0.72 -8.70
C ILE A 88 0.68 -1.06 -7.62
N LEU A 89 1.91 -1.40 -8.03
CA LEU A 89 3.01 -1.64 -7.09
C LEU A 89 4.05 -0.55 -7.28
N ALA A 90 4.28 0.22 -6.22
CA ALA A 90 5.25 1.31 -6.20
C ALA A 90 6.51 0.88 -5.44
N SER A 91 7.66 1.27 -5.97
CA SER A 91 8.95 0.90 -5.40
C SER A 91 9.48 2.04 -4.53
N ASP A 92 9.69 1.76 -3.24
CA ASP A 92 10.22 2.71 -2.26
C ASP A 92 11.59 2.23 -1.77
N GLU A 93 12.53 2.05 -2.71
CA GLU A 93 13.84 1.50 -2.41
C GLU A 93 14.64 2.32 -1.39
N ASP A 94 14.48 3.65 -1.40
CA ASP A 94 15.15 4.54 -0.44
C ASP A 94 14.41 4.64 0.89
N LYS A 95 13.25 3.99 1.05
CA LYS A 95 12.41 3.94 2.25
C LYS A 95 11.84 5.30 2.68
N LYS A 96 11.93 6.32 1.84
CA LYS A 96 11.46 7.66 2.19
C LYS A 96 9.96 7.69 2.50
N THR A 97 9.14 7.10 1.63
CA THR A 97 7.69 7.05 1.86
C THR A 97 7.35 6.19 3.07
N CYS A 98 8.05 5.06 3.23
CA CYS A 98 7.87 4.21 4.42
C CYS A 98 8.19 4.97 5.71
N GLU A 99 9.25 5.78 5.70
CA GLU A 99 9.62 6.59 6.86
C GLU A 99 8.60 7.69 7.11
N ASP A 100 8.18 8.41 6.06
CA ASP A 100 7.20 9.49 6.15
C ASP A 100 5.87 9.00 6.74
N TYR A 101 5.45 7.78 6.40
CA TYR A 101 4.21 7.19 6.90
C TYR A 101 4.38 6.41 8.20
N GLY A 102 5.60 6.38 8.76
CA GLY A 102 5.86 5.75 10.05
C GLY A 102 5.83 4.22 10.04
N VAL A 103 6.00 3.60 8.87
CA VAL A 103 5.95 2.13 8.74
C VAL A 103 7.32 1.47 8.62
N TRP A 104 8.40 2.24 8.55
CA TRP A 104 9.76 1.71 8.58
C TRP A 104 10.19 1.60 10.03
N VAL A 105 10.18 0.38 10.57
CA VAL A 105 10.27 0.15 12.01
C VAL A 105 11.27 -0.93 12.37
N GLU A 106 11.72 -0.92 13.63
CA GLU A 106 12.55 -1.99 14.17
C GLU A 106 11.68 -3.22 14.43
N LYS A 107 12.14 -4.36 13.92
CA LYS A 107 11.53 -5.67 14.15
C LYS A 107 12.53 -6.59 14.84
N SER A 108 12.01 -7.67 15.44
CA SER A 108 12.86 -8.67 16.09
C SER A 108 12.45 -10.07 15.62
N MET A 109 13.44 -10.90 15.33
CA MET A 109 13.22 -12.30 14.97
C MET A 109 14.36 -13.14 15.57
N TYR A 110 14.01 -14.14 16.39
CA TYR A 110 15.00 -15.00 17.06
C TYR A 110 16.07 -14.21 17.83
N GLY A 111 15.65 -13.13 18.51
CA GLY A 111 16.55 -12.28 19.28
C GLY A 111 17.38 -11.29 18.46
N LYS A 112 17.29 -11.33 17.14
CA LYS A 112 17.97 -10.38 16.26
C LYS A 112 17.06 -9.23 15.88
N LYS A 113 17.57 -8.01 15.97
CA LYS A 113 16.86 -6.80 15.59
C LYS A 113 17.21 -6.43 14.16
N TYR A 114 16.22 -5.97 13.40
CA TYR A 114 16.39 -5.49 12.03
C TYR A 114 15.33 -4.45 11.71
N MET A 115 15.59 -3.63 10.69
CA MET A 115 14.61 -2.68 10.22
C MET A 115 13.76 -3.30 9.12
N GLY A 116 12.47 -3.04 9.14
CA GLY A 116 11.56 -3.57 8.14
C GLY A 116 10.26 -2.79 8.06
N ILE A 117 9.45 -3.14 7.08
CA ILE A 117 8.16 -2.47 6.87
C ILE A 117 7.09 -3.14 7.73
N ASN A 118 6.40 -2.34 8.53
CA ASN A 118 5.20 -2.73 9.24
C ASN A 118 4.04 -2.78 8.25
N ARG A 119 3.33 -3.91 8.18
CA ARG A 119 2.16 -4.04 7.31
C ARG A 119 1.07 -3.09 7.79
N ALA A 120 0.76 -2.09 6.98
CA ALA A 120 -0.20 -1.06 7.31
C ALA A 120 -0.93 -0.58 6.07
N THR A 121 -2.17 -0.11 6.24
CA THR A 121 -2.97 0.41 5.14
C THR A 121 -3.52 1.78 5.54
N PHE A 122 -3.48 2.72 4.61
CA PHE A 122 -3.98 4.08 4.78
C PHE A 122 -5.06 4.34 3.74
N LEU A 123 -6.25 4.70 4.19
CA LEU A 123 -7.33 5.11 3.30
C LEU A 123 -7.33 6.64 3.21
N ILE A 124 -7.05 7.15 2.02
CA ILE A 124 -6.92 8.58 1.74
C ILE A 124 -8.09 8.99 0.83
N ASP A 125 -8.86 9.99 1.25
CA ASP A 125 -10.00 10.44 0.46
C ASP A 125 -9.61 11.39 -0.68
N LYS A 126 -10.60 11.87 -1.42
CA LYS A 126 -10.40 12.77 -2.56
C LYS A 126 -9.82 14.13 -2.17
N ASP A 127 -10.02 14.55 -0.92
CA ASP A 127 -9.44 15.79 -0.36
C ASP A 127 -8.07 15.56 0.25
N ARG A 128 -7.54 14.35 0.10
CA ARG A 128 -6.22 13.93 0.62
C ARG A 128 -6.16 13.93 2.14
N ILE A 129 -7.28 13.68 2.78
CA ILE A 129 -7.36 13.47 4.22
C ILE A 129 -7.30 11.96 4.49
N ILE A 130 -6.51 11.55 5.47
CA ILE A 130 -6.43 10.15 5.91
C ILE A 130 -7.69 9.84 6.71
N GLN A 131 -8.56 9.02 6.15
CA GLN A 131 -9.84 8.68 6.78
C GLN A 131 -9.71 7.50 7.73
N LYS A 132 -8.82 6.56 7.44
CA LYS A 132 -8.61 5.41 8.30
C LYS A 132 -7.20 4.86 8.15
N ILE A 133 -6.68 4.33 9.26
CA ILE A 133 -5.37 3.68 9.31
C ILE A 133 -5.57 2.29 9.92
N TRP A 134 -5.07 1.27 9.22
CA TRP A 134 -4.94 -0.09 9.76
C TRP A 134 -3.48 -0.32 10.05
N ASP A 135 -3.14 -0.42 11.32
CA ASP A 135 -1.78 -0.67 11.77
C ASP A 135 -1.61 -2.17 12.08
N LYS A 136 -0.42 -2.71 11.86
CA LYS A 136 -0.11 -4.12 12.14
C LYS A 136 -1.16 -5.06 11.54
N VAL A 137 -1.37 -4.94 10.25
CA VAL A 137 -2.43 -5.67 9.54
C VAL A 137 -2.26 -7.18 9.63
N THR A 138 -3.38 -7.87 9.87
CA THR A 138 -3.52 -9.31 9.70
C THR A 138 -4.31 -9.52 8.41
N VAL A 139 -3.75 -10.29 7.47
CA VAL A 139 -4.26 -10.35 6.10
C VAL A 139 -5.68 -10.93 5.95
N PRO A 140 -6.06 -12.06 6.60
CA PRO A 140 -7.41 -12.59 6.44
C PRO A 140 -8.50 -11.57 6.81
N GLY A 141 -9.40 -11.29 5.88
CA GLY A 141 -10.50 -10.35 6.09
C GLY A 141 -10.15 -8.88 5.96
N HIS A 142 -8.86 -8.55 5.78
CA HIS A 142 -8.43 -7.16 5.75
C HIS A 142 -8.97 -6.41 4.53
N VAL A 143 -8.85 -6.98 3.33
CA VAL A 143 -9.27 -6.31 2.10
C VAL A 143 -10.78 -6.03 2.10
N GLU A 144 -11.58 -6.97 2.60
CA GLU A 144 -13.02 -6.78 2.73
C GLU A 144 -13.34 -5.63 3.69
N ASP A 145 -12.60 -5.52 4.80
CA ASP A 145 -12.77 -4.42 5.75
C ASP A 145 -12.39 -3.07 5.12
N VAL A 146 -11.31 -3.04 4.36
CA VAL A 146 -10.92 -1.82 3.63
C VAL A 146 -12.01 -1.41 2.65
N LEU A 147 -12.55 -2.36 1.88
CA LEU A 147 -13.62 -2.09 0.92
C LEU A 147 -14.88 -1.53 1.60
N GLU A 148 -15.28 -2.11 2.73
CA GLU A 148 -16.43 -1.61 3.50
C GLU A 148 -16.23 -0.16 3.94
N ASN A 149 -15.02 0.21 4.33
CA ASN A 149 -14.71 1.59 4.71
C ASN A 149 -14.67 2.54 3.50
N VAL A 150 -14.22 2.06 2.35
CA VAL A 150 -14.29 2.83 1.10
C VAL A 150 -15.73 3.16 0.74
N LYS A 151 -16.64 2.20 0.89
CA LYS A 151 -18.06 2.39 0.57
C LYS A 151 -18.73 3.45 1.45
N LYS A 152 -18.14 3.78 2.59
CA LYS A 152 -18.67 4.78 3.52
C LYS A 152 -18.19 6.21 3.23
N LEU A 153 -17.26 6.39 2.30
CA LEU A 153 -16.72 7.70 1.96
C LEU A 153 -17.72 8.60 1.22
#